data_ba782122100095f3b9a9195d605cc376
#
_entry.id   ba782122100095f3b9a9195d605cc376
#
_cell.length_a   1.000
_cell.length_b   1.000
_cell.length_c   1.000
_cell.angle_alpha   90.00
_cell.angle_beta   90.00
_cell.angle_gamma   90.00
#
_symmetry.space_group_name_H-M   'P 1'
#
loop_
_entity.id
_entity.type
_entity.pdbx_description
1 polymer ?
#
loop_
_entity_poly.entity_id
_entity_poly.type
_entity_poly.pdbx_seq_one_letter_code
_entity_poly.pdbx_strand_id
1 'polypeptide(L)'
;MKLHAKIIESAIPKRDDAASSIIIQFVDDKEGQIFEVFCPDFDPYYTKIRKWDIWELSIKWKSEIFTDPKTQLKSYFTHLICTKASPVFQMDKS
;
A
#
# COMPACT_ATOMS: atom_id res chain seq x y z
N MET A 1 11.32 0.82 -5.17
CA MET A 1 11.59 -0.41 -4.42
C MET A 1 10.47 -1.40 -4.63
N LYS A 2 10.82 -2.62 -4.96
CA LYS A 2 9.84 -3.68 -5.20
C LYS A 2 9.82 -4.63 -4.01
N LEU A 3 8.63 -4.85 -3.47
CA LEU A 3 8.46 -5.69 -2.30
C LEU A 3 7.31 -6.65 -2.52
N HIS A 4 7.44 -7.85 -1.99
CA HIS A 4 6.34 -8.82 -2.02
C HIS A 4 5.47 -8.63 -0.81
N ALA A 5 4.18 -8.56 -1.03
CA ALA A 5 3.23 -8.29 0.02
C ALA A 5 2.03 -9.22 -0.07
N LYS A 6 1.54 -9.62 1.08
CA LYS A 6 0.29 -10.36 1.19
C LYS A 6 -0.82 -9.35 1.38
N ILE A 7 -1.88 -9.51 0.62
CA ILE A 7 -3.00 -8.58 0.66
C ILE A 7 -3.91 -8.95 1.82
N ILE A 8 -4.04 -8.06 2.78
CA ILE A 8 -4.90 -8.29 3.94
C ILE A 8 -6.31 -7.77 3.67
N GLU A 9 -6.41 -6.57 3.05
CA GLU A 9 -7.67 -6.03 2.59
C GLU A 9 -7.44 -5.40 1.24
N SER A 10 -8.30 -5.69 0.30
CA SER A 10 -8.15 -5.15 -1.04
C SER A 10 -9.11 -3.99 -1.26
N ALA A 11 -8.63 -3.00 -2.02
CA ALA A 11 -9.48 -1.95 -2.57
C ALA A 11 -10.40 -1.28 -1.55
N ILE A 12 -9.80 -0.65 -0.55
CA ILE A 12 -10.59 0.13 0.39
C ILE A 12 -10.97 1.44 -0.30
N PRO A 13 -12.26 1.64 -0.57
CA PRO A 13 -12.68 2.86 -1.25
C PRO A 13 -12.52 4.07 -0.33
N LYS A 14 -12.09 5.16 -0.92
CA LYS A 14 -12.01 6.44 -0.23
C LYS A 14 -13.11 7.34 -0.75
N ARG A 15 -13.47 8.32 0.04
CA ARG A 15 -14.44 9.31 -0.37
C ARG A 15 -13.76 10.43 -1.13
N ASP A 16 -14.54 11.16 -1.91
CA ASP A 16 -14.12 12.44 -2.48
C ASP A 16 -12.88 12.36 -3.33
N ASP A 17 -12.86 11.47 -4.27
CA ASP A 17 -11.79 11.38 -5.24
C ASP A 17 -10.44 11.03 -4.66
N ALA A 18 -10.37 10.66 -3.42
CA ALA A 18 -9.12 10.22 -2.84
C ALA A 18 -8.68 8.90 -3.46
N ALA A 19 -7.38 8.69 -3.50
CA ALA A 19 -6.85 7.46 -4.05
C ALA A 19 -7.31 6.25 -3.23
N SER A 20 -7.52 5.14 -3.91
CA SER A 20 -7.82 3.88 -3.24
C SER A 20 -6.60 3.40 -2.49
N SER A 21 -6.84 2.59 -1.47
CA SER A 21 -5.73 2.00 -0.72
C SER A 21 -5.99 0.52 -0.52
N ILE A 22 -4.92 -0.18 -0.17
CA ILE A 22 -4.99 -1.60 0.19
C ILE A 22 -4.25 -1.77 1.50
N ILE A 23 -4.61 -2.78 2.24
CA ILE A 23 -3.93 -3.13 3.49
C ILE A 23 -3.06 -4.35 3.21
N ILE A 24 -1.80 -4.27 3.55
CA ILE A 24 -0.85 -5.31 3.22
C ILE A 24 0.01 -5.70 4.42
N GLN A 25 0.65 -6.85 4.27
CA GLN A 25 1.67 -7.32 5.20
C GLN A 25 2.83 -7.80 4.35
N PHE A 26 4.03 -7.26 4.58
CA PHE A 26 5.17 -7.67 3.78
C PHE A 26 5.54 -9.11 4.11
N VAL A 27 5.81 -9.88 3.07
CA VAL A 27 6.07 -11.31 3.22
C VAL A 27 7.29 -11.58 4.09
N ASP A 28 8.32 -10.73 3.95
CA ASP A 28 9.56 -10.92 4.68
C ASP A 28 9.58 -10.28 6.05
N ASP A 29 8.49 -9.68 6.46
CA ASP A 29 8.43 -8.99 7.76
C ASP A 29 8.12 -10.01 8.85
N LYS A 30 9.12 -10.30 9.67
CA LYS A 30 8.97 -11.27 10.74
C LYS A 30 8.01 -10.79 11.84
N GLU A 31 7.84 -9.49 11.96
CA GLU A 31 6.95 -8.94 12.97
C GLU A 31 5.51 -8.93 12.53
N GLY A 32 5.27 -9.17 11.25
CA GLY A 32 3.92 -9.24 10.74
C GLY A 32 3.16 -7.94 10.79
N GLN A 33 3.84 -6.83 10.65
CA GLN A 33 3.19 -5.52 10.70
C GLN A 33 2.31 -5.31 9.48
N ILE A 34 1.25 -4.55 9.70
CA ILE A 34 0.24 -4.29 8.67
C ILE A 34 0.31 -2.82 8.30
N PHE A 35 0.29 -2.55 7.00
CA PHE A 35 0.42 -1.20 6.49
C PHE A 35 -0.69 -0.88 5.51
N GLU A 36 -1.10 0.38 5.50
CA GLU A 36 -1.97 0.90 4.46
C GLU A 36 -1.10 1.47 3.35
N VAL A 37 -1.40 1.10 2.11
CA VAL A 37 -0.63 1.54 0.95
C VAL A 37 -1.60 2.22 -0.01
N PHE A 38 -1.27 3.43 -0.43
CA PHE A 38 -2.10 4.19 -1.35
C PHE A 38 -1.74 3.86 -2.79
N CYS A 39 -2.76 3.78 -3.64
CA CYS A 39 -2.60 3.42 -5.04
C CYS A 39 -3.17 4.51 -5.93
N PRO A 40 -2.43 5.63 -6.10
CA PRO A 40 -2.95 6.76 -6.88
C PRO A 40 -2.94 6.54 -8.38
N ASP A 41 -2.11 5.63 -8.87
CA ASP A 41 -1.92 5.47 -10.30
C ASP A 41 -2.74 4.34 -10.91
N PHE A 42 -3.44 3.58 -10.09
CA PHE A 42 -4.27 2.49 -10.60
C PHE A 42 -5.33 2.17 -9.56
N ASP A 43 -6.38 1.50 -10.03
CA ASP A 43 -7.48 1.09 -9.15
C ASP A 43 -7.26 -0.38 -8.78
N PRO A 44 -7.05 -0.70 -7.51
CA PRO A 44 -6.85 -2.09 -7.10
C PRO A 44 -8.01 -3.01 -7.48
N TYR A 45 -9.23 -2.48 -7.51
CA TYR A 45 -10.37 -3.27 -7.89
C TYR A 45 -10.26 -3.75 -9.34
N TYR A 46 -9.92 -2.84 -10.23
CA TYR A 46 -9.79 -3.20 -11.65
C TYR A 46 -8.54 -4.00 -11.93
N THR A 47 -7.52 -3.84 -11.09
CA THR A 47 -6.31 -4.63 -11.21
C THR A 47 -6.50 -6.04 -10.68
N LYS A 48 -7.63 -6.29 -10.01
CA LYS A 48 -8.00 -7.61 -9.47
C LYS A 48 -7.10 -8.06 -8.34
N ILE A 49 -6.66 -7.11 -7.55
CA ILE A 49 -5.92 -7.42 -6.34
C ILE A 49 -6.92 -7.99 -5.34
N ARG A 50 -6.67 -9.21 -4.87
CA ARG A 50 -7.59 -9.92 -4.00
C ARG A 50 -6.98 -10.18 -2.64
N LYS A 51 -7.84 -10.24 -1.65
CA LYS A 51 -7.45 -10.58 -0.29
C LYS A 51 -6.73 -11.91 -0.26
N TRP A 52 -5.65 -11.98 0.49
CA TRP A 52 -4.81 -13.15 0.71
C TRP A 52 -3.85 -13.47 -0.43
N ASP A 53 -3.96 -12.82 -1.56
CA ASP A 53 -3.00 -12.98 -2.65
C ASP A 53 -1.67 -12.34 -2.29
N ILE A 54 -0.63 -12.81 -2.95
CA ILE A 54 0.70 -12.20 -2.83
C ILE A 54 0.99 -11.45 -4.11
N TRP A 55 1.38 -10.19 -3.94
CA TRP A 55 1.67 -9.31 -5.07
C TRP A 55 3.03 -8.68 -4.89
N GLU A 56 3.69 -8.41 -6.01
CA GLU A 56 4.89 -7.60 -6.02
C GLU A 56 4.47 -6.15 -6.22
N LEU A 57 4.81 -5.32 -5.25
CA LEU A 57 4.41 -3.92 -5.26
C LEU A 57 5.64 -3.04 -5.40
N SER A 58 5.55 -2.05 -6.29
CA SER A 58 6.57 -1.01 -6.38
C SER A 58 6.18 0.09 -5.40
N ILE A 59 6.94 0.20 -4.35
CA ILE A 59 6.63 1.08 -3.22
C ILE A 59 7.51 2.30 -3.25
N LYS A 60 6.89 3.44 -3.02
CA LYS A 60 7.57 4.72 -2.91
C LYS A 60 7.21 5.31 -1.56
N TRP A 61 8.21 5.81 -0.86
CA TRP A 61 7.99 6.44 0.43
C TRP A 61 7.76 7.93 0.21
N LYS A 62 6.75 8.46 0.85
CA LYS A 62 6.45 9.89 0.75
C LYS A 62 6.33 10.45 2.14
N SER A 63 7.07 11.53 2.41
CA SER A 63 7.02 12.20 3.70
C SER A 63 6.19 13.46 3.59
N GLU A 64 5.33 13.68 4.56
CA GLU A 64 4.58 14.93 4.68
C GLU A 64 4.92 15.58 5.99
N ILE A 65 5.02 16.92 5.95
CA ILE A 65 5.28 17.70 7.13
C ILE A 65 4.08 18.58 7.37
N PHE A 66 3.52 18.46 8.55
CA PHE A 66 2.40 19.31 8.97
C PHE A 66 2.91 20.23 10.09
N THR A 67 2.69 21.53 9.91
CA THR A 67 3.07 22.52 10.92
C THR A 67 1.81 23.06 11.58
N ASP A 68 1.72 22.91 12.90
CA ASP A 68 0.59 23.44 13.64
C ASP A 68 0.70 24.97 13.66
N PRO A 69 -0.30 25.69 13.14
CA PRO A 69 -0.23 27.14 13.07
C PRO A 69 -0.22 27.81 14.44
N LYS A 70 -0.70 27.15 15.47
CA LYS A 70 -0.75 27.74 16.80
C LYS A 70 0.53 27.55 17.58
N THR A 71 1.10 26.36 17.52
CA THR A 71 2.26 26.01 18.33
C THR A 71 3.55 26.03 17.56
N GLN A 72 3.47 26.07 16.21
CA GLN A 72 4.63 25.98 15.32
C GLN A 72 5.34 24.63 15.43
N LEU A 73 4.72 23.66 16.05
CA LEU A 73 5.27 22.32 16.11
C LEU A 73 5.06 21.60 14.80
N LYS A 74 6.04 20.81 14.40
CA LYS A 74 5.99 20.05 13.17
C LYS A 74 5.74 18.59 13.45
N SER A 75 4.87 18.00 12.65
CA SER A 75 4.61 16.57 12.68
C SER A 75 5.02 15.97 11.34
N TYR A 76 5.64 14.81 11.38
CA TYR A 76 6.16 14.14 10.20
C TYR A 76 5.37 12.87 9.97
N PHE A 77 4.85 12.70 8.76
CA PHE A 77 4.08 11.52 8.41
C PHE A 77 4.73 10.84 7.21
N THR A 78 4.81 9.52 7.26
CA THR A 78 5.36 8.76 6.16
C THR A 78 4.23 7.94 5.54
N HIS A 79 4.08 8.08 4.22
CA HIS A 79 3.08 7.36 3.46
C HIS A 79 3.75 6.37 2.55
N LEU A 80 3.12 5.22 2.39
CA LEU A 80 3.54 4.23 1.41
C LEU A 80 2.67 4.38 0.18
N ILE A 81 3.31 4.57 -0.97
CA ILE A 81 2.63 4.76 -2.24
C ILE A 81 2.99 3.60 -3.15
N CYS A 82 1.98 2.92 -3.67
CA CYS A 82 2.20 1.86 -4.63
C CYS A 82 2.00 2.45 -6.02
N THR A 83 3.05 2.43 -6.82
CA THR A 83 2.99 2.98 -8.17
C THR A 83 2.71 1.91 -9.20
N LYS A 84 2.97 0.64 -8.86
CA LYS A 84 2.77 -0.45 -9.79
C LYS A 84 2.61 -1.74 -9.01
N ALA A 85 1.78 -2.64 -9.49
CA ALA A 85 1.56 -3.92 -8.85
C ALA A 85 1.54 -5.03 -9.88
N SER A 86 2.15 -6.16 -9.53
CA SER A 86 2.17 -7.35 -10.39
C SER A 86 1.86 -8.57 -9.54
N PRO A 87 1.03 -9.49 -10.03
CA PRO A 87 0.76 -10.70 -9.28
C PRO A 87 1.97 -11.61 -9.23
N VAL A 88 2.13 -12.28 -8.11
CA VAL A 88 3.17 -13.28 -7.97
C VAL A 88 2.54 -14.63 -8.25
N PHE A 89 2.94 -15.25 -9.34
CA PHE A 89 2.38 -16.52 -9.74
C PHE A 89 3.06 -17.66 -9.03
N GLN A 90 2.26 -18.63 -8.63
CA GLN A 90 2.78 -19.84 -8.04
C GLN A 90 3.17 -20.78 -9.17
N MET A 91 4.40 -21.19 -9.13
CA MET A 91 4.89 -22.04 -10.20
C MET A 91 4.55 -23.50 -9.99
N ASP A 92 4.05 -23.82 -8.89
CA ASP A 92 3.81 -25.16 -8.58
C ASP A 92 2.57 -25.69 -9.10
N LYS A 93 2.02 -25.14 -9.75
CA LYS A 93 0.91 -25.46 -10.05
C LYS A 93 0.78 -26.58 -10.40
N SER A 94 1.11 -27.05 -10.33
CA SER A 94 0.97 -28.06 -10.63
C SER A 94 0.35 -28.80 -10.53
#